data_73674630c68e9e4b02c8f70be8c4601b
#
_entry.id   73674630c68e9e4b02c8f70be8c4601b
#
_cell.length_a   1.000
_cell.length_b   1.000
_cell.length_c   1.000
_cell.angle_alpha   90.00
_cell.angle_beta   90.00
_cell.angle_gamma   90.00
#
_symmetry.space_group_name_H-M   'P 1'
#
loop_
_entity.id
_entity.type
_entity.pdbx_description
1 polymer ?
#
loop_
_entity_poly.entity_id
_entity_poly.type
_entity_poly.pdbx_seq_one_letter_code
_entity_poly.pdbx_strand_id
1 'polypeptide(L)'
;MNYGFMPYFQEMWTSDQTDALHRIYIQWGALNFYPSNMLAAHVCSAQNKYTQRRTPLKFRFDVASMCRMGMEMVPADFNDAERAYAKRAISEYKRLRTTIQQADLYKLVSP
;
A
#
# COMPACT_ATOMS: atom_id res chain seq x y z
N MET A 1 -12.44 -8.61 -10.54
CA MET A 1 -13.58 -7.90 -9.91
C MET A 1 -14.17 -6.95 -10.93
N ASN A 2 -15.47 -6.70 -10.92
CA ASN A 2 -16.11 -5.73 -11.80
C ASN A 2 -16.84 -4.64 -11.00
N TYR A 3 -17.22 -3.56 -11.65
CA TYR A 3 -17.88 -2.42 -10.99
C TYR A 3 -19.21 -2.77 -10.30
N GLY A 4 -19.89 -3.81 -10.72
CA GLY A 4 -21.13 -4.27 -10.10
C GLY A 4 -21.00 -4.71 -8.66
N PHE A 5 -19.78 -5.01 -8.20
CA PHE A 5 -19.52 -5.38 -6.80
C PHE A 5 -19.22 -4.18 -5.88
N MET A 6 -18.91 -3.00 -6.44
CA MET A 6 -18.53 -1.84 -5.62
C MET A 6 -19.55 -1.45 -4.53
N PRO A 7 -20.88 -1.56 -4.74
CA PRO A 7 -21.84 -1.26 -3.69
C PRO A 7 -21.82 -2.24 -2.50
N TYR A 8 -21.22 -3.43 -2.68
CA TYR A 8 -21.24 -4.51 -1.69
C TYR A 8 -19.92 -4.71 -0.97
N PHE A 9 -18.81 -4.19 -1.51
CA PHE A 9 -17.46 -4.35 -0.96
C PHE A 9 -16.78 -3.00 -0.78
N GLN A 10 -16.28 -2.74 0.41
CA GLN A 10 -15.57 -1.50 0.75
C GLN A 10 -14.07 -1.57 0.43
N GLU A 11 -13.56 -2.76 0.12
CA GLU A 11 -12.13 -2.96 -0.11
C GLU A 11 -11.88 -4.13 -1.04
N MET A 12 -10.85 -4.02 -1.87
CA MET A 12 -10.38 -5.12 -2.69
C MET A 12 -8.87 -5.29 -2.62
N TRP A 13 -8.44 -6.53 -2.68
CA TRP A 13 -7.05 -6.94 -2.84
C TRP A 13 -6.77 -7.18 -4.32
N THR A 14 -5.81 -6.42 -4.89
CA THR A 14 -5.58 -6.42 -6.34
C THR A 14 -4.69 -7.56 -6.81
N SER A 15 -3.82 -8.09 -5.96
CA SER A 15 -2.87 -9.16 -6.29
C SER A 15 -2.13 -9.65 -5.05
N ASP A 16 -1.86 -10.95 -4.99
CA ASP A 16 -1.00 -11.58 -3.97
C ASP A 16 0.50 -11.29 -4.17
N GLN A 17 0.86 -10.56 -5.22
CA GLN A 17 2.22 -10.05 -5.36
C GLN A 17 2.47 -8.89 -4.39
N THR A 18 3.26 -9.16 -3.36
CA THR A 18 3.55 -8.23 -2.24
C THR A 18 4.91 -7.55 -2.35
N ASP A 19 5.68 -7.79 -3.42
CA ASP A 19 6.92 -7.06 -3.71
C ASP A 19 6.60 -5.58 -3.95
N ALA A 20 7.15 -4.70 -3.13
CA ALA A 20 6.82 -3.28 -3.16
C ALA A 20 7.11 -2.61 -4.52
N LEU A 21 8.13 -3.06 -5.27
CA LEU A 21 8.37 -2.54 -6.61
C LEU A 21 7.28 -2.96 -7.59
N HIS A 22 6.86 -4.23 -7.56
CA HIS A 22 5.75 -4.69 -8.40
C HIS A 22 4.43 -4.03 -8.00
N ARG A 23 4.23 -3.74 -6.70
CA ARG A 23 3.03 -3.05 -6.21
C ARG A 23 2.86 -1.66 -6.82
N ILE A 24 3.93 -0.95 -7.16
CA ILE A 24 3.82 0.35 -7.86
C ILE A 24 3.02 0.17 -9.16
N TYR A 25 3.39 -0.78 -9.99
CA TYR A 25 2.73 -1.03 -11.29
C TYR A 25 1.30 -1.54 -11.10
N ILE A 26 1.08 -2.48 -10.15
CA ILE A 26 -0.23 -3.05 -9.85
C ILE A 26 -1.20 -1.95 -9.36
N GLN A 27 -0.76 -1.14 -8.40
CA GLN A 27 -1.57 -0.07 -7.84
C GLN A 27 -1.79 1.05 -8.86
N TRP A 28 -0.76 1.43 -9.62
CA TRP A 28 -0.89 2.40 -10.70
C TRP A 28 -1.93 1.98 -11.74
N GLY A 29 -1.89 0.70 -12.16
CA GLY A 29 -2.87 0.13 -13.10
C GLY A 29 -4.28 0.11 -12.51
N ALA A 30 -4.44 -0.40 -11.29
CA ALA A 30 -5.73 -0.50 -10.61
C ALA A 30 -6.38 0.86 -10.37
N LEU A 31 -5.59 1.89 -10.04
CA LEU A 31 -6.05 3.26 -9.84
C LEU A 31 -6.53 3.98 -11.12
N ASN A 32 -6.46 3.34 -12.30
CA ASN A 32 -7.17 3.83 -13.49
C ASN A 32 -8.66 3.48 -13.48
N PHE A 33 -9.05 2.48 -12.68
CA PHE A 33 -10.40 1.91 -12.70
C PHE A 33 -11.11 2.02 -11.35
N TYR A 34 -10.36 2.09 -10.25
CA TYR A 34 -10.91 2.07 -8.90
C TYR A 34 -10.32 3.19 -8.05
N PRO A 35 -11.12 3.82 -7.18
CA PRO A 35 -10.63 4.86 -6.29
C PRO A 35 -9.68 4.29 -5.24
N SER A 36 -8.76 5.12 -4.75
CA SER A 36 -7.71 4.74 -3.79
C SER A 36 -8.27 4.17 -2.47
N ASN A 37 -9.45 4.63 -2.06
CA ASN A 37 -10.11 4.16 -0.85
C ASN A 37 -10.70 2.75 -0.95
N MET A 38 -10.72 2.15 -2.13
CA MET A 38 -11.14 0.77 -2.31
C MET A 38 -9.97 -0.20 -2.46
N LEU A 39 -8.76 0.28 -2.69
CA LEU A 39 -7.60 -0.57 -2.93
C LEU A 39 -6.82 -0.82 -1.64
N ALA A 40 -6.76 -2.07 -1.20
CA ALA A 40 -5.85 -2.49 -0.13
C ALA A 40 -4.40 -2.46 -0.61
N ALA A 41 -3.53 -1.87 0.19
CA ALA A 41 -2.10 -1.81 -0.05
C ALA A 41 -1.35 -2.07 1.26
N HIS A 42 -0.55 -3.13 1.31
CA HIS A 42 0.07 -3.58 2.54
C HIS A 42 1.58 -3.32 2.56
N VAL A 43 2.06 -2.92 3.73
CA VAL A 43 3.48 -2.95 4.08
C VAL A 43 3.83 -4.40 4.40
N CYS A 44 4.58 -5.05 3.51
CA CYS A 44 4.93 -6.46 3.64
C CYS A 44 6.36 -6.65 4.19
N SER A 45 6.78 -7.91 4.37
CA SER A 45 8.11 -8.26 4.84
C SER A 45 9.22 -7.67 3.97
N ALA A 46 10.41 -7.44 4.57
CA ALA A 46 11.55 -6.82 3.88
C ALA A 46 11.98 -7.61 2.64
N GLN A 47 11.97 -8.93 2.73
CA GLN A 47 12.27 -9.83 1.62
C GLN A 47 10.97 -10.45 1.09
N ASN A 48 10.72 -10.27 -0.19
CA ASN A 48 9.60 -10.90 -0.85
C ASN A 48 9.90 -12.39 -1.11
N LYS A 49 8.96 -13.27 -0.78
CA LYS A 49 9.16 -14.72 -0.88
C LYS A 49 9.26 -15.25 -2.32
N TYR A 50 8.68 -14.53 -3.28
CA TYR A 50 8.68 -14.94 -4.69
C TYR A 50 9.87 -14.38 -5.48
N THR A 51 10.07 -13.06 -5.38
CA THR A 51 11.13 -12.37 -6.13
C THR A 51 12.48 -12.39 -5.43
N GLN A 52 12.51 -12.76 -4.14
CA GLN A 52 13.69 -12.68 -3.26
C GLN A 52 14.25 -11.26 -3.10
N ARG A 53 13.58 -10.25 -3.66
CA ARG A 53 13.99 -8.86 -3.53
C ARG A 53 13.82 -8.37 -2.10
N ARG A 54 14.82 -7.64 -1.61
CA ARG A 54 14.73 -6.89 -0.34
C ARG A 54 14.52 -5.42 -0.64
N THR A 55 13.53 -4.83 0.01
CA THR A 55 13.20 -3.40 -0.14
C THR A 55 13.29 -2.66 1.18
N PRO A 56 13.78 -1.40 1.18
CA PRO A 56 13.84 -0.57 2.38
C PRO A 56 12.45 -0.37 3.00
N LEU A 57 12.40 -0.27 4.33
CA LEU A 57 11.15 -0.08 5.06
C LEU A 57 10.41 1.19 4.60
N LYS A 58 11.15 2.29 4.41
CA LYS A 58 10.58 3.55 3.90
C LYS A 58 9.84 3.33 2.58
N PHE A 59 10.50 2.69 1.60
CA PHE A 59 9.91 2.44 0.29
C PHE A 59 8.61 1.61 0.38
N ARG A 60 8.59 0.59 1.24
CA ARG A 60 7.39 -0.23 1.46
C ARG A 60 6.23 0.59 2.03
N PHE A 61 6.50 1.50 2.97
CA PHE A 61 5.50 2.41 3.52
C PHE A 61 5.02 3.42 2.47
N ASP A 62 5.93 4.02 1.69
CA ASP A 62 5.58 4.99 0.65
C ASP A 62 4.61 4.37 -0.37
N VAL A 63 4.91 3.15 -0.85
CA VAL A 63 4.06 2.43 -1.81
C VAL A 63 2.71 2.07 -1.20
N ALA A 64 2.67 1.55 0.02
CA ALA A 64 1.41 1.18 0.68
C ALA A 64 0.54 2.41 0.99
N SER A 65 1.15 3.57 1.24
CA SER A 65 0.43 4.81 1.56
C SER A 65 -0.36 5.41 0.38
N MET A 66 -0.16 4.92 -0.84
CA MET A 66 -0.93 5.37 -2.02
C MET A 66 -2.42 5.03 -1.93
N CYS A 67 -2.80 4.05 -1.12
CA CYS A 67 -4.15 3.48 -1.04
C CYS A 67 -4.56 3.25 0.42
N ARG A 68 -5.46 2.29 0.67
CA ARG A 68 -5.79 1.85 2.03
C ARG A 68 -4.63 1.06 2.61
N MET A 69 -3.82 1.74 3.41
CA MET A 69 -2.63 1.13 3.99
C MET A 69 -2.98 0.12 5.08
N GLY A 70 -2.48 -1.09 4.92
CA GLY A 70 -2.45 -2.15 5.93
C GLY A 70 -1.03 -2.66 6.18
N MET A 71 -0.89 -3.64 7.05
CA MET A 71 0.38 -4.28 7.35
C MET A 71 0.23 -5.80 7.26
N GLU A 72 1.06 -6.43 6.44
CA GLU A 72 1.12 -7.87 6.23
C GLU A 72 2.55 -8.37 6.51
N MET A 73 2.89 -8.37 7.78
CA MET A 73 4.21 -8.76 8.28
C MET A 73 4.16 -9.02 9.78
N VAL A 74 5.19 -9.65 10.31
CA VAL A 74 5.34 -9.89 11.75
C VAL A 74 5.98 -8.64 12.40
N PRO A 75 5.25 -7.87 13.24
CA PRO A 75 5.81 -6.66 13.85
C PRO A 75 7.00 -6.92 14.78
N ALA A 76 7.14 -8.14 15.28
CA ALA A 76 8.27 -8.55 16.13
C ALA A 76 9.59 -8.59 15.35
N ASP A 77 9.55 -8.71 14.01
CA ASP A 77 10.76 -8.72 13.18
C ASP A 77 11.43 -7.34 13.04
N PHE A 78 10.73 -6.27 13.45
CA PHE A 78 11.29 -4.93 13.45
C PHE A 78 12.33 -4.76 14.56
N ASN A 79 13.51 -4.25 14.20
CA ASN A 79 14.41 -3.67 15.19
C ASN A 79 13.85 -2.35 15.74
N ASP A 80 14.48 -1.77 16.75
CA ASP A 80 13.97 -0.57 17.43
C ASP A 80 13.89 0.65 16.50
N ALA A 81 14.85 0.83 15.59
CA ALA A 81 14.85 1.92 14.62
C ALA A 81 13.70 1.77 13.60
N GLU A 82 13.48 0.55 13.10
CA GLU A 82 12.37 0.24 12.20
C GLU A 82 11.03 0.40 12.89
N ARG A 83 10.92 -0.01 14.15
CA ARG A 83 9.72 0.16 14.97
C ARG A 83 9.41 1.64 15.19
N ALA A 84 10.42 2.44 15.50
CA ALA A 84 10.27 3.89 15.66
C ALA A 84 9.85 4.56 14.33
N TYR A 85 10.45 4.15 13.21
CA TYR A 85 10.06 4.61 11.88
C TYR A 85 8.61 4.25 11.55
N ALA A 86 8.23 2.99 11.73
CA ALA A 86 6.88 2.49 11.44
C ALA A 86 5.81 3.26 12.24
N LYS A 87 6.05 3.52 13.53
CA LYS A 87 5.14 4.34 14.35
C LYS A 87 4.92 5.73 13.76
N ARG A 88 6.01 6.42 13.32
CA ARG A 88 5.89 7.74 12.69
C ARG A 88 5.15 7.66 11.35
N ALA A 89 5.49 6.71 10.50
CA ALA A 89 4.87 6.53 9.19
C ALA A 89 3.36 6.24 9.32
N ILE A 90 2.96 5.39 10.26
CA ILE A 90 1.54 5.11 10.55
C ILE A 90 0.83 6.35 11.07
N SER A 91 1.46 7.11 11.96
CA SER A 91 0.88 8.36 12.48
C SER A 91 0.67 9.37 11.37
N GLU A 92 1.64 9.53 10.49
CA GLU A 92 1.55 10.43 9.33
C GLU A 92 0.47 9.98 8.35
N TYR A 93 0.42 8.69 8.02
CA TYR A 93 -0.67 8.15 7.19
C TYR A 93 -2.05 8.43 7.81
N LYS A 94 -2.22 8.22 9.12
CA LYS A 94 -3.48 8.50 9.81
C LYS A 94 -3.87 9.99 9.72
N ARG A 95 -2.90 10.88 9.80
CA ARG A 95 -3.12 12.33 9.64
C ARG A 95 -3.58 12.68 8.21
N LEU A 96 -2.99 12.04 7.21
CA LEU A 96 -3.28 12.30 5.79
C LEU A 96 -4.40 11.42 5.22
N ARG A 97 -4.88 10.45 5.96
CA ARG A 97 -5.79 9.40 5.47
C ARG A 97 -7.01 9.93 4.74
N THR A 98 -7.65 10.96 5.26
CA THR A 98 -8.83 11.55 4.62
C THR A 98 -8.48 12.11 3.25
N THR A 99 -7.36 12.82 3.11
CA THR A 99 -6.90 13.32 1.82
C THR A 99 -6.58 12.18 0.86
N ILE A 100 -5.81 11.18 1.31
CA ILE A 100 -5.41 10.03 0.47
C ILE A 100 -6.62 9.26 -0.04
N GLN A 101 -7.65 9.09 0.78
CA GLN A 101 -8.80 8.25 0.47
C GLN A 101 -9.98 8.98 -0.17
N GLN A 102 -10.09 10.29 -0.04
CA GLN A 102 -11.29 11.05 -0.45
C GLN A 102 -11.02 12.20 -1.41
N ALA A 103 -9.74 12.63 -1.55
CA ALA A 103 -9.39 13.67 -2.50
C ALA A 103 -9.12 13.09 -3.90
N ASP A 104 -9.06 13.95 -4.89
CA ASP A 104 -8.69 13.57 -6.25
C ASP A 104 -7.23 13.12 -6.32
N LEU A 105 -7.00 12.06 -7.10
CA LEU A 105 -5.67 11.52 -7.35
C LEU A 105 -5.17 11.93 -8.75
N TYR A 106 -4.05 12.64 -8.79
CA TYR A 106 -3.38 13.06 -10.02
C TYR A 106 -2.11 12.25 -10.27
N LYS A 107 -2.07 11.51 -11.36
CA LYS A 107 -0.91 10.73 -11.80
C LYS A 107 -0.01 11.61 -12.62
N LEU A 108 1.15 11.98 -12.09
CA LEU A 108 2.06 12.93 -12.73
C LEU A 108 3.04 12.25 -13.69
N VAL A 109 3.56 11.08 -13.31
CA VAL A 109 4.56 10.32 -14.08
C VAL A 109 4.23 8.84 -13.99
N SER A 110 4.30 8.12 -15.12
CA SER A 110 4.17 6.66 -15.14
C SER A 110 5.41 5.99 -14.54
N PRO A 111 5.25 4.91 -13.76
CA PRO A 111 6.36 4.10 -13.26
C PRO A 111 7.08 3.34 -14.37
#